data_4a750ca770d68e3e06491c023ad67f48
#
_entry.id   4a750ca770d68e3e06491c023ad67f48
#
_cell.length_a   1.000
_cell.length_b   1.000
_cell.length_c   1.000
_cell.angle_alpha   90.00
_cell.angle_beta   90.00
_cell.angle_gamma   90.00
#
_symmetry.space_group_name_H-M   'P 1'
#
loop_
_entity.id
_entity.type
_entity.pdbx_description
1 polymer ?
#
loop_
_entity_poly.entity_id
_entity_poly.type
_entity_poly.pdbx_seq_one_letter_code
_entity_poly.pdbx_strand_id
1 'polypeptide(L)'
;MDKQKVTALTQKHRSLFRFLFRLHNRFPFVNRRKGRIRTQAGLSYLKGCRITGGAGNTLIIGDYARLKNCVFHIEGTGNTVQIGPWCYCENAEFWIEDSGCTISLGAHTALCGNIQLAAMEGTNITVGEDCLFSSAVRLRTGDSHSLLKKSTGERINPSASIAIGNHVWVGTNVTILKGVRVADGCVVGAGSLLTKAYSQPNCVLAGVPAREVKLDVDWTPERIPVREIL
;
A
#
# COMPACT_ATOMS: atom_id res chain seq x y z
N MET A 1 -20.87 -14.36 2.48
CA MET A 1 -20.54 -15.28 3.58
C MET A 1 -20.08 -14.43 4.75
N ASP A 2 -20.67 -14.59 5.91
CA ASP A 2 -20.41 -13.76 7.08
C ASP A 2 -18.94 -13.87 7.52
N LYS A 3 -18.24 -12.74 7.65
CA LYS A 3 -16.82 -12.67 8.04
C LYS A 3 -16.57 -13.39 9.36
N GLN A 4 -17.49 -13.26 10.31
CA GLN A 4 -17.37 -13.89 11.64
C GLN A 4 -17.42 -15.42 11.55
N LYS A 5 -18.33 -15.98 10.73
CA LYS A 5 -18.43 -17.45 10.53
C LYS A 5 -17.20 -18.02 9.85
N VAL A 6 -16.65 -17.30 8.85
CA VAL A 6 -15.41 -17.71 8.16
C VAL A 6 -14.24 -17.71 9.12
N THR A 7 -14.11 -16.65 9.92
CA THR A 7 -13.04 -16.54 10.91
C THR A 7 -13.12 -17.64 11.96
N ALA A 8 -14.31 -17.91 12.52
CA ALA A 8 -14.51 -18.97 13.49
C ALA A 8 -14.16 -20.36 12.93
N LEU A 9 -14.61 -20.67 11.71
CA LEU A 9 -14.30 -21.94 11.04
C LEU A 9 -12.80 -22.10 10.77
N THR A 10 -12.16 -21.06 10.26
CA THR A 10 -10.73 -21.09 9.95
C THR A 10 -9.87 -21.13 11.21
N GLN A 11 -10.29 -20.53 12.30
CA GLN A 11 -9.62 -20.64 13.61
C GLN A 11 -9.74 -22.05 14.19
N LYS A 12 -10.93 -22.65 14.14
CA LYS A 12 -11.16 -24.02 14.63
C LYS A 12 -10.28 -25.06 13.92
N HIS A 13 -9.99 -24.86 12.63
CA HIS A 13 -9.19 -25.78 11.81
C HIS A 13 -7.95 -25.09 11.23
N ARG A 14 -7.29 -24.26 12.01
CA ARG A 14 -6.23 -23.34 11.55
C ARG A 14 -5.08 -24.01 10.80
N SER A 15 -4.63 -25.19 11.26
CA SER A 15 -3.54 -25.93 10.61
C SER A 15 -3.94 -26.43 9.23
N LEU A 16 -5.15 -26.97 9.09
CA LEU A 16 -5.68 -27.45 7.81
C LEU A 16 -5.84 -26.28 6.81
N PHE A 17 -6.47 -25.20 7.25
CA PHE A 17 -6.64 -24.03 6.37
C PHE A 17 -5.30 -23.39 5.99
N ARG A 18 -4.33 -23.30 6.90
CA ARG A 18 -2.96 -22.85 6.56
C ARG A 18 -2.31 -23.74 5.49
N PHE A 19 -2.47 -25.05 5.60
CA PHE A 19 -1.96 -25.97 4.59
C PHE A 19 -2.63 -25.74 3.24
N LEU A 20 -3.97 -25.69 3.20
CA LEU A 20 -4.75 -25.46 1.97
C LEU A 20 -4.42 -24.11 1.31
N PHE A 21 -4.33 -23.03 2.08
CA PHE A 21 -3.95 -21.71 1.55
C PHE A 21 -2.50 -21.69 1.05
N ARG A 22 -1.57 -22.36 1.75
CA ARG A 22 -0.19 -22.50 1.27
C ARG A 22 -0.12 -23.24 -0.05
N LEU A 23 -0.86 -24.32 -0.19
CA LEU A 23 -0.92 -25.09 -1.44
C LEU A 23 -1.49 -24.22 -2.56
N HIS A 24 -2.65 -23.59 -2.34
CA HIS A 24 -3.28 -22.68 -3.29
C HIS A 24 -2.33 -21.55 -3.72
N ASN A 25 -1.74 -20.84 -2.74
CA ASN A 25 -0.88 -19.68 -3.03
C ASN A 25 0.44 -20.05 -3.74
N ARG A 26 0.90 -21.30 -3.64
CA ARG A 26 2.10 -21.80 -4.31
C ARG A 26 1.82 -22.40 -5.69
N PHE A 27 0.57 -22.64 -6.02
CA PHE A 27 0.22 -23.29 -7.28
C PHE A 27 0.58 -22.39 -8.48
N PRO A 28 1.45 -22.85 -9.42
CA PRO A 28 2.06 -21.98 -10.42
C PRO A 28 1.05 -21.42 -11.44
N PHE A 29 -0.09 -22.06 -11.63
CA PHE A 29 -1.18 -21.55 -12.47
C PHE A 29 -2.04 -20.48 -11.76
N VAL A 30 -1.94 -20.39 -10.44
CA VAL A 30 -2.66 -19.38 -9.65
C VAL A 30 -1.80 -18.15 -9.43
N ASN A 31 -0.51 -18.33 -9.08
CA ASN A 31 0.43 -17.24 -8.84
C ASN A 31 1.79 -17.57 -9.45
N ARG A 32 2.42 -16.58 -10.09
CA ARG A 32 3.74 -16.74 -10.70
C ARG A 32 4.81 -16.24 -9.74
N ARG A 33 5.82 -17.06 -9.49
CA ARG A 33 6.98 -16.71 -8.62
C ARG A 33 8.28 -16.89 -9.37
N LYS A 34 9.18 -15.90 -9.26
CA LYS A 34 10.53 -15.96 -9.81
C LYS A 34 11.52 -15.43 -8.77
N GLY A 35 12.62 -16.17 -8.56
CA GLY A 35 13.68 -15.78 -7.62
C GLY A 35 13.55 -16.50 -6.27
N ARG A 36 14.34 -16.01 -5.28
CA ARG A 36 14.51 -16.64 -3.95
C ARG A 36 13.98 -15.82 -2.79
N ILE A 37 13.01 -14.94 -3.05
CA ILE A 37 12.41 -14.12 -2.00
C ILE A 37 11.74 -14.99 -0.91
N ARG A 38 11.99 -14.66 0.35
CA ARG A 38 11.32 -15.29 1.49
C ARG A 38 9.88 -14.80 1.57
N THR A 39 8.91 -15.69 1.39
CA THR A 39 7.50 -15.35 1.48
C THR A 39 6.87 -16.01 2.71
N GLN A 40 6.26 -15.19 3.57
CA GLN A 40 5.48 -15.62 4.73
C GLN A 40 4.03 -15.22 4.46
N ALA A 41 3.18 -16.20 4.18
CA ALA A 41 1.75 -16.02 3.98
C ALA A 41 1.02 -17.06 4.85
N GLY A 42 0.17 -16.58 5.75
CA GLY A 42 -0.60 -17.41 6.67
C GLY A 42 -1.93 -17.86 6.06
N LEU A 43 -3.03 -17.41 6.62
CA LEU A 43 -4.41 -17.63 6.14
C LEU A 43 -4.81 -16.59 5.06
N SER A 44 -3.86 -16.14 4.25
CA SER A 44 -4.07 -15.15 3.20
C SER A 44 -4.40 -15.80 1.85
N TYR A 45 -5.16 -15.12 1.00
CA TYR A 45 -5.58 -15.58 -0.31
C TYR A 45 -4.95 -14.74 -1.42
N LEU A 46 -4.15 -15.39 -2.27
CA LEU A 46 -3.50 -14.78 -3.43
C LEU A 46 -4.03 -15.39 -4.72
N LYS A 47 -4.42 -14.56 -5.69
CA LYS A 47 -4.85 -15.01 -7.02
C LYS A 47 -4.31 -14.09 -8.11
N GLY A 48 -3.67 -14.64 -9.11
CA GLY A 48 -3.11 -13.91 -10.26
C GLY A 48 -1.89 -13.05 -9.90
N CYS A 49 -1.28 -13.26 -8.71
CA CYS A 49 -0.14 -12.46 -8.28
C CYS A 49 1.16 -12.89 -8.97
N ARG A 50 2.02 -11.91 -9.27
CA ARG A 50 3.38 -12.12 -9.74
C ARG A 50 4.36 -11.65 -8.66
N ILE A 51 5.25 -12.53 -8.23
CA ILE A 51 6.22 -12.24 -7.19
C ILE A 51 7.62 -12.49 -7.76
N THR A 52 8.41 -11.43 -7.88
CA THR A 52 9.78 -11.48 -8.35
C THR A 52 10.69 -10.84 -7.29
N GLY A 53 11.77 -11.53 -6.90
CA GLY A 53 12.71 -10.97 -5.94
C GLY A 53 13.87 -11.91 -5.63
N GLY A 54 15.03 -11.30 -5.32
CA GLY A 54 16.26 -12.00 -4.95
C GLY A 54 16.26 -12.56 -3.52
N ALA A 55 17.31 -13.31 -3.19
CA ALA A 55 17.60 -13.72 -1.82
C ALA A 55 17.86 -12.49 -0.92
N GLY A 56 17.59 -12.61 0.38
CA GLY A 56 17.75 -11.50 1.33
C GLY A 56 16.54 -10.56 1.41
N ASN A 57 15.53 -10.74 0.54
CA ASN A 57 14.28 -9.98 0.59
C ASN A 57 13.16 -10.77 1.25
N THR A 58 12.20 -10.06 1.86
CA THR A 58 11.09 -10.66 2.59
C THR A 58 9.75 -10.08 2.13
N LEU A 59 8.77 -10.96 1.88
CA LEU A 59 7.37 -10.62 1.67
C LEU A 59 6.53 -11.25 2.78
N ILE A 60 5.90 -10.42 3.60
CA ILE A 60 5.04 -10.84 4.72
C ILE A 60 3.61 -10.47 4.38
N ILE A 61 2.70 -11.43 4.44
CA ILE A 61 1.28 -11.22 4.16
C ILE A 61 0.48 -11.73 5.36
N GLY A 62 -0.22 -10.81 6.01
CA GLY A 62 -1.04 -11.05 7.20
C GLY A 62 -2.22 -11.98 6.95
N ASP A 63 -2.71 -12.58 8.02
CA ASP A 63 -3.87 -13.49 7.97
C ASP A 63 -5.10 -12.75 7.40
N TYR A 64 -5.89 -13.45 6.62
CA TYR A 64 -7.10 -12.96 5.94
C TYR A 64 -6.91 -11.85 4.91
N ALA A 65 -5.68 -11.47 4.60
CA ALA A 65 -5.42 -10.58 3.48
C ALA A 65 -5.80 -11.24 2.15
N ARG A 66 -6.38 -10.45 1.24
CA ARG A 66 -6.85 -10.90 -0.08
C ARG A 66 -6.16 -10.08 -1.16
N LEU A 67 -5.30 -10.73 -1.94
CA LEU A 67 -4.53 -10.11 -3.01
C LEU A 67 -4.94 -10.68 -4.36
N LYS A 68 -5.32 -9.82 -5.29
CA LYS A 68 -5.75 -10.20 -6.64
C LYS A 68 -4.96 -9.44 -7.68
N ASN A 69 -4.31 -10.15 -8.61
CA ASN A 69 -3.53 -9.60 -9.71
C ASN A 69 -2.44 -8.61 -9.25
N CYS A 70 -1.89 -8.77 -8.05
CA CYS A 70 -0.84 -7.90 -7.54
C CYS A 70 0.53 -8.28 -8.10
N VAL A 71 1.38 -7.28 -8.28
CA VAL A 71 2.77 -7.44 -8.71
C VAL A 71 3.70 -7.04 -7.58
N PHE A 72 4.64 -7.91 -7.25
CA PHE A 72 5.75 -7.65 -6.34
C PHE A 72 7.03 -7.76 -7.15
N HIS A 73 7.69 -6.63 -7.38
CA HIS A 73 8.99 -6.54 -8.02
C HIS A 73 9.97 -5.98 -7.00
N ILE A 74 10.88 -6.84 -6.52
CA ILE A 74 11.76 -6.50 -5.40
C ILE A 74 13.19 -6.83 -5.79
N GLU A 75 13.92 -5.83 -6.25
CA GLU A 75 15.36 -5.91 -6.58
C GLU A 75 16.21 -5.60 -5.34
N GLY A 76 17.53 -5.70 -5.48
CA GLY A 76 18.46 -5.47 -4.36
C GLY A 76 18.33 -6.51 -3.25
N THR A 77 18.71 -6.12 -2.03
CA THR A 77 18.75 -6.98 -0.84
C THR A 77 18.28 -6.23 0.41
N GLY A 78 17.88 -7.00 1.44
CA GLY A 78 17.45 -6.42 2.72
C GLY A 78 16.09 -5.70 2.66
N ASN A 79 15.30 -5.92 1.60
CA ASN A 79 14.01 -5.27 1.44
C ASN A 79 12.89 -6.05 2.10
N THR A 80 11.87 -5.32 2.55
CA THR A 80 10.67 -5.91 3.14
C THR A 80 9.42 -5.30 2.52
N VAL A 81 8.51 -6.17 2.06
CA VAL A 81 7.12 -5.78 1.79
C VAL A 81 6.23 -6.47 2.81
N GLN A 82 5.48 -5.68 3.58
CA GLN A 82 4.59 -6.17 4.62
C GLN A 82 3.15 -5.71 4.35
N ILE A 83 2.25 -6.68 4.20
CA ILE A 83 0.82 -6.46 4.06
C ILE A 83 0.14 -6.89 5.35
N GLY A 84 -0.56 -6.00 6.02
CA GLY A 84 -1.27 -6.25 7.26
C GLY A 84 -2.42 -7.27 7.12
N PRO A 85 -2.95 -7.77 8.23
CA PRO A 85 -4.11 -8.66 8.21
C PRO A 85 -5.35 -7.94 7.67
N TRP A 86 -6.25 -8.70 7.05
CA TRP A 86 -7.50 -8.21 6.47
C TRP A 86 -7.36 -7.17 5.36
N CYS A 87 -6.16 -6.90 4.87
CA CYS A 87 -5.97 -6.03 3.72
C CYS A 87 -6.63 -6.60 2.47
N TYR A 88 -7.13 -5.70 1.62
CA TYR A 88 -7.59 -6.01 0.28
C TYR A 88 -6.73 -5.26 -0.74
N CYS A 89 -6.09 -5.98 -1.67
CA CYS A 89 -5.31 -5.37 -2.74
C CYS A 89 -5.74 -5.97 -4.08
N GLU A 90 -6.14 -5.12 -5.02
CA GLU A 90 -6.47 -5.52 -6.37
C GLU A 90 -5.69 -4.69 -7.39
N ASN A 91 -5.00 -5.36 -8.33
CA ASN A 91 -4.14 -4.74 -9.35
C ASN A 91 -3.14 -3.73 -8.74
N ALA A 92 -2.58 -4.05 -7.56
CA ALA A 92 -1.58 -3.22 -6.91
C ALA A 92 -0.17 -3.67 -7.28
N GLU A 93 0.73 -2.72 -7.44
CA GLU A 93 2.13 -2.92 -7.76
C GLU A 93 3.02 -2.41 -6.62
N PHE A 94 3.83 -3.31 -6.07
CA PHE A 94 4.84 -3.05 -5.06
C PHE A 94 6.20 -3.16 -5.74
N TRP A 95 6.84 -2.01 -5.92
CA TRP A 95 8.06 -1.88 -6.71
C TRP A 95 9.22 -1.40 -5.83
N ILE A 96 10.29 -2.16 -5.76
CA ILE A 96 11.52 -1.79 -5.05
C ILE A 96 12.69 -1.99 -6.01
N GLU A 97 13.45 -0.92 -6.27
CA GLU A 97 14.59 -0.92 -7.21
C GLU A 97 15.94 -1.10 -6.52
N ASP A 98 16.04 -0.78 -5.22
CA ASP A 98 17.30 -0.75 -4.47
C ASP A 98 17.26 -1.64 -3.23
N SER A 99 18.28 -1.52 -2.38
CA SER A 99 18.41 -2.27 -1.13
C SER A 99 17.94 -1.47 0.09
N GLY A 100 17.51 -2.18 1.14
CA GLY A 100 17.15 -1.59 2.43
C GLY A 100 15.81 -0.85 2.46
N CYS A 101 14.95 -1.05 1.46
CA CYS A 101 13.64 -0.41 1.39
C CYS A 101 12.55 -1.22 2.11
N THR A 102 11.54 -0.50 2.62
CA THR A 102 10.35 -1.13 3.19
C THR A 102 9.07 -0.52 2.59
N ILE A 103 8.12 -1.39 2.23
CA ILE A 103 6.74 -0.98 1.93
C ILE A 103 5.82 -1.72 2.90
N SER A 104 5.06 -0.98 3.71
CA SER A 104 4.16 -1.57 4.71
C SER A 104 2.75 -1.01 4.62
N LEU A 105 1.77 -1.90 4.71
CA LEU A 105 0.35 -1.58 4.86
C LEU A 105 -0.14 -2.08 6.22
N GLY A 106 -0.79 -1.22 6.98
CA GLY A 106 -1.50 -1.56 8.22
C GLY A 106 -2.72 -2.43 7.98
N ALA A 107 -3.29 -2.96 9.05
CA ALA A 107 -4.46 -3.84 9.01
C ALA A 107 -5.67 -3.17 8.34
N HIS A 108 -6.56 -3.95 7.74
CA HIS A 108 -7.82 -3.48 7.13
C HIS A 108 -7.68 -2.48 5.97
N THR A 109 -6.47 -2.15 5.53
CA THR A 109 -6.24 -1.22 4.42
C THR A 109 -6.61 -1.84 3.08
N ALA A 110 -7.32 -1.07 2.25
CA ALA A 110 -7.79 -1.47 0.92
C ALA A 110 -7.12 -0.65 -0.20
N LEU A 111 -6.54 -1.34 -1.18
CA LEU A 111 -6.01 -0.80 -2.43
C LEU A 111 -6.91 -1.24 -3.59
N CYS A 112 -7.75 -0.33 -4.12
CA CYS A 112 -8.85 -0.64 -5.04
C CYS A 112 -8.51 -0.40 -6.52
N GLY A 113 -7.43 -0.99 -7.01
CA GLY A 113 -7.11 -1.04 -8.45
C GLY A 113 -6.08 -0.02 -8.95
N ASN A 114 -5.09 -0.54 -9.69
CA ASN A 114 -4.02 0.24 -10.34
C ASN A 114 -3.27 1.18 -9.39
N ILE A 115 -2.89 0.66 -8.23
CA ILE A 115 -2.11 1.40 -7.23
C ILE A 115 -0.64 1.02 -7.39
N GLN A 116 0.24 2.02 -7.50
CA GLN A 116 1.68 1.82 -7.53
C GLN A 116 2.34 2.38 -6.28
N LEU A 117 3.08 1.54 -5.56
CA LEU A 117 3.94 1.92 -4.45
C LEU A 117 5.39 1.61 -4.87
N ALA A 118 6.19 2.65 -5.10
CA ALA A 118 7.57 2.53 -5.55
C ALA A 118 8.54 3.11 -4.52
N ALA A 119 9.40 2.27 -3.94
CA ALA A 119 10.40 2.66 -2.97
C ALA A 119 11.81 2.41 -3.53
N MET A 120 12.73 3.33 -3.26
CA MET A 120 14.13 3.28 -3.73
C MET A 120 15.08 3.96 -2.73
N GLU A 121 16.38 3.71 -2.89
CA GLU A 121 17.47 4.35 -2.12
C GLU A 121 17.30 4.19 -0.59
N GLY A 122 16.94 2.99 -0.11
CA GLY A 122 16.81 2.70 1.32
C GLY A 122 15.65 3.41 2.02
N THR A 123 14.69 3.96 1.28
CA THR A 123 13.54 4.67 1.84
C THR A 123 12.31 3.78 2.03
N ASN A 124 11.32 4.29 2.74
CA ASN A 124 10.15 3.54 3.13
C ASN A 124 8.83 4.18 2.64
N ILE A 125 7.85 3.34 2.35
CA ILE A 125 6.44 3.72 2.22
C ILE A 125 5.68 3.03 3.35
N THR A 126 5.14 3.82 4.26
CA THR A 126 4.30 3.32 5.36
C THR A 126 2.89 3.84 5.19
N VAL A 127 1.93 2.92 5.17
CA VAL A 127 0.49 3.22 5.17
C VAL A 127 -0.10 2.63 6.45
N GLY A 128 -0.85 3.42 7.17
CA GLY A 128 -1.50 3.02 8.42
C GLY A 128 -2.63 2.01 8.24
N GLU A 129 -3.38 1.81 9.29
CA GLU A 129 -4.52 0.90 9.33
C GLU A 129 -5.79 1.56 8.79
N ASP A 130 -6.75 0.75 8.35
CA ASP A 130 -8.09 1.17 7.93
C ASP A 130 -8.09 2.25 6.85
N CYS A 131 -7.10 2.23 5.96
CA CYS A 131 -7.02 3.17 4.84
C CYS A 131 -7.76 2.64 3.60
N LEU A 132 -8.31 3.56 2.80
CA LEU A 132 -8.94 3.26 1.52
C LEU A 132 -8.28 4.04 0.38
N PHE A 133 -7.66 3.33 -0.53
CA PHE A 133 -7.10 3.89 -1.76
C PHE A 133 -8.01 3.54 -2.93
N SER A 134 -8.54 4.57 -3.57
CA SER A 134 -9.30 4.43 -4.82
C SER A 134 -8.35 4.08 -5.98
N SER A 135 -8.84 4.03 -7.21
CA SER A 135 -8.03 3.60 -8.35
C SER A 135 -6.98 4.63 -8.82
N ALA A 136 -5.95 4.13 -9.51
CA ALA A 136 -4.91 4.94 -10.18
C ALA A 136 -4.12 5.87 -9.24
N VAL A 137 -3.79 5.41 -8.02
CA VAL A 137 -2.97 6.17 -7.07
C VAL A 137 -1.50 5.77 -7.21
N ARG A 138 -0.59 6.75 -7.14
CA ARG A 138 0.86 6.53 -7.21
C ARG A 138 1.57 7.13 -6.01
N LEU A 139 2.41 6.33 -5.36
CA LEU A 139 3.33 6.74 -4.30
C LEU A 139 4.75 6.45 -4.76
N ARG A 140 5.62 7.46 -4.78
CA ARG A 140 7.03 7.29 -5.18
C ARG A 140 7.95 8.01 -4.21
N THR A 141 8.92 7.29 -3.66
CA THR A 141 9.90 7.85 -2.70
C THR A 141 11.09 8.53 -3.38
N GLY A 142 11.23 8.42 -4.70
CA GLY A 142 12.32 9.02 -5.45
C GLY A 142 11.97 9.24 -6.91
N ASP A 143 12.91 9.81 -7.65
CA ASP A 143 12.73 10.29 -9.05
C ASP A 143 13.36 9.34 -10.08
N SER A 144 14.01 8.25 -9.67
CA SER A 144 14.80 7.29 -10.48
C SER A 144 16.00 7.91 -11.24
N HIS A 145 16.06 9.22 -11.40
CA HIS A 145 17.13 9.93 -12.08
C HIS A 145 17.70 11.05 -11.21
N SER A 146 18.99 11.33 -11.37
CA SER A 146 19.69 12.37 -10.60
C SER A 146 19.45 13.76 -11.19
N LEU A 147 18.99 14.68 -10.36
CA LEU A 147 18.97 16.11 -10.65
C LEU A 147 20.23 16.75 -10.06
N LEU A 148 21.04 17.37 -10.90
CA LEU A 148 22.33 17.93 -10.50
C LEU A 148 22.28 19.46 -10.46
N LYS A 149 22.88 20.05 -9.43
CA LYS A 149 23.16 21.48 -9.40
C LYS A 149 24.22 21.81 -10.46
N LYS A 150 23.83 22.56 -11.46
CA LYS A 150 24.69 22.83 -12.66
C LYS A 150 26.08 23.40 -12.30
N SER A 151 26.13 24.24 -11.25
CA SER A 151 27.37 24.92 -10.86
C SER A 151 28.36 24.01 -10.11
N THR A 152 27.89 22.94 -9.43
CA THR A 152 28.74 22.10 -8.55
C THR A 152 28.76 20.63 -8.97
N GLY A 153 27.85 20.18 -9.83
CA GLY A 153 27.66 18.77 -10.14
C GLY A 153 27.06 17.94 -9.00
N GLU A 154 26.72 18.56 -7.89
CA GLU A 154 26.12 17.89 -6.72
C GLU A 154 24.69 17.45 -7.01
N ARG A 155 24.33 16.21 -6.62
CA ARG A 155 22.97 15.72 -6.70
C ARG A 155 22.07 16.38 -5.65
N ILE A 156 20.93 16.94 -6.07
CA ILE A 156 20.04 17.75 -5.24
C ILE A 156 18.65 17.13 -5.00
N ASN A 157 18.40 15.91 -5.50
CA ASN A 157 17.09 15.25 -5.38
C ASN A 157 17.15 13.85 -4.73
N PRO A 158 17.67 13.73 -3.50
CA PRO A 158 17.68 12.45 -2.81
C PRO A 158 16.24 11.93 -2.61
N SER A 159 16.10 10.62 -2.49
CA SER A 159 14.83 9.98 -2.14
C SER A 159 14.44 10.31 -0.71
N ALA A 160 13.13 10.30 -0.42
CA ALA A 160 12.60 10.52 0.93
C ALA A 160 11.36 9.67 1.18
N SER A 161 11.27 9.11 2.38
CA SER A 161 10.19 8.22 2.78
C SER A 161 8.82 8.89 2.78
N ILE A 162 7.79 8.10 2.51
CA ILE A 162 6.37 8.50 2.54
C ILE A 162 5.70 7.84 3.75
N ALA A 163 4.90 8.62 4.49
CA ALA A 163 4.11 8.10 5.61
C ALA A 163 2.65 8.58 5.51
N ILE A 164 1.74 7.63 5.42
CA ILE A 164 0.29 7.86 5.46
C ILE A 164 -0.23 7.35 6.79
N GLY A 165 -0.96 8.16 7.51
CA GLY A 165 -1.56 7.83 8.80
C GLY A 165 -2.66 6.77 8.72
N ASN A 166 -3.36 6.58 9.82
CA ASN A 166 -4.49 5.65 9.90
C ASN A 166 -5.77 6.30 9.36
N HIS A 167 -6.71 5.48 8.91
CA HIS A 167 -8.02 5.94 8.47
C HIS A 167 -7.95 7.07 7.44
N VAL A 168 -7.08 6.91 6.43
CA VAL A 168 -6.92 7.88 5.34
C VAL A 168 -7.64 7.37 4.09
N TRP A 169 -8.53 8.20 3.53
CA TRP A 169 -9.13 7.94 2.23
C TRP A 169 -8.41 8.71 1.13
N VAL A 170 -7.86 7.98 0.16
CA VAL A 170 -7.19 8.56 -1.01
C VAL A 170 -8.07 8.38 -2.24
N GLY A 171 -8.50 9.47 -2.84
CA GLY A 171 -9.32 9.51 -4.03
C GLY A 171 -8.62 9.00 -5.29
N THR A 172 -9.37 8.89 -6.36
CA THR A 172 -8.86 8.41 -7.66
C THR A 172 -7.82 9.35 -8.27
N ASN A 173 -6.83 8.79 -8.97
CA ASN A 173 -5.79 9.52 -9.72
C ASN A 173 -4.97 10.49 -8.85
N VAL A 174 -4.70 10.12 -7.61
CA VAL A 174 -3.84 10.90 -6.70
C VAL A 174 -2.38 10.52 -6.89
N THR A 175 -1.50 11.52 -6.86
CA THR A 175 -0.04 11.32 -6.84
C THR A 175 0.54 11.83 -5.52
N ILE A 176 1.32 10.98 -4.86
CA ILE A 176 1.99 11.26 -3.59
C ILE A 176 3.49 11.18 -3.82
N LEU A 177 4.17 12.31 -3.69
CA LEU A 177 5.60 12.43 -3.95
C LEU A 177 6.42 12.13 -2.69
N LYS A 178 7.73 11.99 -2.90
CA LYS A 178 8.72 11.75 -1.85
C LYS A 178 8.65 12.78 -0.72
N GLY A 179 8.87 12.31 0.51
CA GLY A 179 8.87 13.15 1.72
C GLY A 179 7.47 13.53 2.24
N VAL A 180 6.41 13.11 1.56
CA VAL A 180 5.04 13.39 1.99
C VAL A 180 4.70 12.62 3.27
N ARG A 181 4.04 13.32 4.18
CA ARG A 181 3.37 12.74 5.35
C ARG A 181 1.92 13.21 5.37
N VAL A 182 0.99 12.32 5.64
CA VAL A 182 -0.43 12.62 5.79
C VAL A 182 -0.87 12.16 7.17
N ALA A 183 -1.47 13.05 7.94
CA ALA A 183 -2.00 12.74 9.28
C ALA A 183 -3.23 11.81 9.22
N ASP A 184 -3.60 11.26 10.36
CA ASP A 184 -4.74 10.35 10.51
C ASP A 184 -6.07 11.03 10.11
N GLY A 185 -7.04 10.23 9.65
CA GLY A 185 -8.41 10.66 9.36
C GLY A 185 -8.56 11.61 8.16
N CYS A 186 -7.52 11.81 7.36
CA CYS A 186 -7.58 12.70 6.21
C CYS A 186 -8.27 12.08 5.01
N VAL A 187 -8.88 12.93 4.19
CA VAL A 187 -9.42 12.58 2.86
C VAL A 187 -8.61 13.32 1.80
N VAL A 188 -8.04 12.59 0.84
CA VAL A 188 -7.34 13.18 -0.30
C VAL A 188 -8.28 13.19 -1.51
N GLY A 189 -8.65 14.37 -1.98
CA GLY A 189 -9.52 14.56 -3.13
C GLY A 189 -8.94 13.98 -4.42
N ALA A 190 -9.80 13.50 -5.31
CA ALA A 190 -9.39 12.92 -6.59
C ALA A 190 -8.54 13.90 -7.42
N GLY A 191 -7.53 13.37 -8.16
CA GLY A 191 -6.64 14.15 -9.00
C GLY A 191 -5.62 15.03 -8.26
N SER A 192 -5.50 14.90 -6.94
CA SER A 192 -4.61 15.75 -6.16
C SER A 192 -3.14 15.33 -6.29
N LEU A 193 -2.24 16.33 -6.16
CA LEU A 193 -0.80 16.15 -6.10
C LEU A 193 -0.27 16.55 -4.71
N LEU A 194 0.16 15.58 -3.91
CA LEU A 194 0.76 15.80 -2.60
C LEU A 194 2.28 15.96 -2.73
N THR A 195 2.82 17.06 -2.18
CA THR A 195 4.22 17.45 -2.35
C THR A 195 4.96 17.78 -1.05
N LYS A 196 4.26 17.77 0.08
CA LYS A 196 4.80 18.15 1.40
C LYS A 196 4.16 17.34 2.53
N ALA A 197 4.54 17.61 3.76
CA ALA A 197 3.86 17.09 4.93
C ALA A 197 2.55 17.84 5.22
N TYR A 198 1.50 17.10 5.59
CA TYR A 198 0.17 17.56 6.02
C TYR A 198 -0.08 17.00 7.42
N SER A 199 0.13 17.84 8.44
CA SER A 199 0.10 17.43 9.85
C SER A 199 -1.27 17.61 10.52
N GLN A 200 -2.19 18.32 9.87
CA GLN A 200 -3.55 18.50 10.38
C GLN A 200 -4.34 17.20 10.16
N PRO A 201 -4.81 16.50 11.21
CA PRO A 201 -5.67 15.35 11.06
C PRO A 201 -7.10 15.75 10.70
N ASN A 202 -7.90 14.79 10.28
CA ASN A 202 -9.33 14.93 10.03
C ASN A 202 -9.63 16.10 9.07
N CYS A 203 -8.92 16.17 7.95
CA CYS A 203 -9.09 17.24 6.97
C CYS A 203 -9.19 16.69 5.53
N VAL A 204 -9.72 17.52 4.63
CA VAL A 204 -9.70 17.26 3.19
C VAL A 204 -8.50 17.97 2.59
N LEU A 205 -7.67 17.19 1.88
CA LEU A 205 -6.54 17.66 1.09
C LEU A 205 -6.91 17.60 -0.39
N ALA A 206 -6.85 18.71 -1.12
CA ALA A 206 -7.20 18.71 -2.55
C ALA A 206 -6.39 19.74 -3.35
N GLY A 207 -6.24 19.47 -4.66
CA GLY A 207 -5.60 20.38 -5.62
C GLY A 207 -4.24 19.94 -6.12
N VAL A 208 -3.66 20.78 -7.01
CA VAL A 208 -2.34 20.57 -7.66
C VAL A 208 -1.54 21.86 -7.56
N PRO A 209 -0.62 21.99 -6.59
CA PRO A 209 -0.37 21.10 -5.45
C PRO A 209 -1.52 21.11 -4.42
N ALA A 210 -1.67 20.00 -3.70
CA ALA A 210 -2.72 19.84 -2.70
C ALA A 210 -2.57 20.81 -1.52
N ARG A 211 -3.72 21.25 -0.99
CA ARG A 211 -3.85 22.09 0.21
C ARG A 211 -4.98 21.57 1.08
N GLU A 212 -4.98 21.94 2.34
CA GLU A 212 -6.10 21.73 3.26
C GLU A 212 -7.27 22.61 2.81
N VAL A 213 -8.39 22.01 2.44
CA VAL A 213 -9.58 22.72 1.91
C VAL A 213 -10.78 22.62 2.82
N LYS A 214 -10.81 21.67 3.74
CA LYS A 214 -11.87 21.49 4.73
C LYS A 214 -11.28 20.84 5.98
N LEU A 215 -11.69 21.28 7.15
CA LEU A 215 -11.30 20.74 8.44
C LEU A 215 -12.50 20.05 9.09
N ASP A 216 -12.23 19.31 10.17
CA ASP A 216 -13.25 18.62 10.99
C ASP A 216 -14.13 17.70 10.15
N VAL A 217 -13.46 16.79 9.40
CA VAL A 217 -14.12 15.78 8.57
C VAL A 217 -13.80 14.39 9.09
N ASP A 218 -14.74 13.50 8.91
CA ASP A 218 -14.56 12.05 9.00
C ASP A 218 -15.14 11.42 7.74
N TRP A 219 -14.80 10.15 7.48
CA TRP A 219 -15.31 9.42 6.33
C TRP A 219 -15.67 7.97 6.72
N THR A 220 -16.58 7.39 5.97
CA THR A 220 -16.94 5.98 6.11
C THR A 220 -17.11 5.36 4.71
N PRO A 221 -16.75 4.09 4.51
CA PRO A 221 -17.01 3.39 3.25
C PRO A 221 -18.51 3.16 3.00
N GLU A 222 -19.35 3.35 4.01
CA GLU A 222 -20.78 3.18 3.92
C GLU A 222 -21.44 4.41 3.28
N ARG A 223 -22.45 4.18 2.41
CA ARG A 223 -23.29 5.25 1.90
C ARG A 223 -24.36 5.59 2.91
N ILE A 224 -24.17 6.70 3.61
CA ILE A 224 -25.18 7.24 4.53
C ILE A 224 -26.18 8.04 3.71
N PRO A 225 -27.51 7.75 3.77
CA PRO A 225 -28.53 8.55 3.09
C PRO A 225 -28.50 10.00 3.58
N VAL A 226 -28.55 10.95 2.64
CA VAL A 226 -28.73 12.35 2.98
C VAL A 226 -30.13 12.49 3.61
N ARG A 227 -30.19 12.95 4.86
CA ARG A 227 -31.49 13.33 5.45
C ARG A 227 -31.99 14.57 4.71
N GLU A 228 -33.17 14.52 4.14
CA GLU A 228 -33.85 15.72 3.66
C GLU A 228 -33.97 16.64 4.86
N ILE A 229 -33.37 17.81 4.78
CA ILE A 229 -33.62 18.89 5.75
C ILE A 229 -34.91 19.50 5.30
N LEU A 230 -36.01 19.05 5.91
CA LEU A 230 -37.34 19.67 5.81
C LEU A 230 -37.35 20.98 6.61
#